data_7fcea01123007f820d5fc9f57bb546a1
#
_entry.id   7fcea01123007f820d5fc9f57bb546a1
#
_cell.length_a   1.000
_cell.length_b   1.000
_cell.length_c   1.000
_cell.angle_alpha   90.00
_cell.angle_beta   90.00
_cell.angle_gamma   90.00
#
_symmetry.space_group_name_H-M   'P 1'
#
loop_
_entity.id
_entity.type
_entity.pdbx_description
1 polymer ?
#
loop_
_entity_poly.entity_id
_entity_poly.type
_entity_poly.pdbx_seq_one_letter_code
_entity_poly.pdbx_strand_id
1 'polypeptide(L)'
;MTSTINTRFAYIFTVAAVLFLCGCTKDDTPPVSEEERIALKAKKFVYDYTSEAYLWRSHINPSIDYKSAASPQDLFEMMRYRELDKWSYVSDNSQQEMEGFQGVSTTFGYSLAFGTFTNMPDVYFAVVMFVYDGSPAQQAGLERGDIILTLDGSTLSKGNYTQLYYASKVNIGLGEYTEGGIRETGETVSLTAVKMYEDPVVTSKVLDVNGVKVGYLFYAGFYEESHGKLVEVFTDFQAEGVKELILDLRYNPGGNANTPPYLASLFAPRNVVKERKVFLTQTWNDLYMKYFSQKGEEPGHL
;
A
#
# COMPACT_ATOMS: atom_id res chain seq x y z
N MET A 1 57.44 40.80 74.14
CA MET A 1 56.27 41.50 73.57
C MET A 1 55.71 40.66 72.49
N THR A 2 54.69 40.04 72.77
CA THR A 2 53.96 39.03 72.02
C THR A 2 52.90 39.67 71.12
N SER A 3 52.85 39.34 69.86
CA SER A 3 51.79 39.76 68.93
C SER A 3 50.96 38.54 68.53
N THR A 4 49.80 38.49 69.09
CA THR A 4 48.70 37.62 68.70
C THR A 4 48.04 38.19 67.44
N ILE A 5 48.21 37.53 66.29
CA ILE A 5 47.54 37.86 65.06
C ILE A 5 46.66 36.65 64.62
N ASN A 6 45.39 36.83 64.88
CA ASN A 6 44.21 36.49 64.13
C ASN A 6 44.09 35.09 63.50
N THR A 7 43.62 34.20 64.35
CA THR A 7 42.98 32.92 63.93
C THR A 7 41.54 33.09 63.33
N ARG A 8 41.05 34.30 63.13
CA ARG A 8 39.69 34.54 62.59
C ARG A 8 39.60 34.68 61.08
N PHE A 9 40.73 34.82 60.40
CA PHE A 9 40.71 34.92 58.92
C PHE A 9 40.80 33.56 58.18
N ALA A 10 41.29 32.51 58.87
CA ALA A 10 41.44 31.18 58.27
C ALA A 10 40.07 30.41 58.09
N TYR A 11 39.09 30.74 58.90
CA TYR A 11 37.76 30.07 58.83
C TYR A 11 36.82 30.65 57.78
N ILE A 12 37.01 31.86 57.28
CA ILE A 12 36.17 32.50 56.26
C ILE A 12 36.54 31.99 54.86
N PHE A 13 37.78 31.60 54.63
CA PHE A 13 38.23 31.06 53.33
C PHE A 13 37.84 29.58 53.12
N THR A 14 37.70 28.82 54.22
CA THR A 14 37.34 27.41 54.14
C THR A 14 35.82 27.19 53.92
N VAL A 15 34.98 28.13 54.36
CA VAL A 15 33.51 28.06 54.12
C VAL A 15 33.12 28.55 52.72
N ALA A 16 33.90 29.47 52.13
CA ALA A 16 33.68 29.94 50.76
C ALA A 16 34.09 28.90 49.69
N ALA A 17 35.03 27.96 49.98
CA ALA A 17 35.44 26.92 49.03
C ALA A 17 34.49 25.71 48.97
N VAL A 18 33.64 25.50 49.99
CA VAL A 18 32.68 24.40 50.01
C VAL A 18 31.35 24.76 49.33
N LEU A 19 31.06 26.04 49.10
CA LEU A 19 29.84 26.49 48.44
C LEU A 19 29.94 26.57 46.91
N PHE A 20 31.11 26.28 46.32
CA PHE A 20 31.30 26.27 44.87
C PHE A 20 31.29 24.86 44.24
N LEU A 21 31.01 23.79 45.02
CA LEU A 21 30.94 22.42 44.52
C LEU A 21 29.52 21.88 44.38
N CYS A 22 28.47 22.71 44.58
CA CYS A 22 27.13 22.44 44.08
C CYS A 22 26.98 23.04 42.67
N GLY A 23 27.88 22.69 41.78
CA GLY A 23 27.65 22.84 40.34
C GLY A 23 26.49 21.89 39.96
N CYS A 24 25.37 22.47 39.61
CA CYS A 24 24.35 21.75 38.85
C CYS A 24 25.06 20.98 37.74
N THR A 25 25.06 19.68 37.80
CA THR A 25 25.25 18.86 36.60
C THR A 25 24.11 19.26 35.69
N LYS A 26 24.32 20.24 34.80
CA LYS A 26 23.50 20.38 33.61
C LYS A 26 23.58 19.03 32.94
N ASP A 27 22.44 18.42 32.81
CA ASP A 27 22.27 17.27 31.90
C ASP A 27 22.67 17.82 30.51
N ASP A 28 23.92 17.62 30.12
CA ASP A 28 24.50 18.03 28.84
C ASP A 28 23.96 17.09 27.70
N THR A 29 22.78 16.53 27.85
CA THR A 29 22.11 15.87 26.76
C THR A 29 21.71 16.96 25.76
N PRO A 30 22.25 16.95 24.54
CA PRO A 30 21.88 17.94 23.54
C PRO A 30 20.36 17.90 23.35
N PRO A 31 19.71 19.04 23.15
CA PRO A 31 18.28 19.09 22.96
C PRO A 31 17.91 18.20 21.75
N VAL A 32 16.96 17.28 21.96
CA VAL A 32 16.42 16.41 20.91
C VAL A 32 16.00 17.28 19.73
N SER A 33 16.52 16.98 18.54
CA SER A 33 16.18 17.73 17.32
C SER A 33 14.66 17.66 17.02
N GLU A 34 14.15 18.63 16.28
CA GLU A 34 12.74 18.63 15.86
C GLU A 34 12.41 17.37 15.05
N GLU A 35 13.33 16.92 14.20
CA GLU A 35 13.20 15.71 13.39
C GLU A 35 13.10 14.46 14.27
N GLU A 36 13.96 14.33 15.27
CA GLU A 36 13.91 13.22 16.23
C GLU A 36 12.60 13.23 17.04
N ARG A 37 12.11 14.43 17.40
CA ARG A 37 10.84 14.57 18.10
C ARG A 37 9.66 14.14 17.23
N ILE A 38 9.66 14.50 15.94
CA ILE A 38 8.64 14.07 14.97
C ILE A 38 8.70 12.55 14.78
N ALA A 39 9.88 12.00 14.55
CA ALA A 39 10.08 10.56 14.41
C ALA A 39 9.59 9.77 15.64
N LEU A 40 9.87 10.28 16.85
CA LEU A 40 9.41 9.65 18.09
C LEU A 40 7.87 9.70 18.22
N LYS A 41 7.25 10.82 17.84
CA LYS A 41 5.78 10.93 17.82
C LYS A 41 5.15 9.98 16.82
N ALA A 42 5.72 9.85 15.62
CA ALA A 42 5.25 8.92 14.60
C ALA A 42 5.37 7.46 15.09
N LYS A 43 6.49 7.08 15.68
CA LYS A 43 6.65 5.74 16.28
C LYS A 43 5.65 5.50 17.41
N LYS A 44 5.43 6.50 18.28
CA LYS A 44 4.45 6.38 19.36
C LYS A 44 3.03 6.21 18.78
N PHE A 45 2.67 6.96 17.76
CA PHE A 45 1.38 6.82 17.09
C PHE A 45 1.18 5.41 16.52
N VAL A 46 2.19 4.88 15.80
CA VAL A 46 2.13 3.51 15.26
C VAL A 46 1.98 2.49 16.38
N TYR A 47 2.75 2.63 17.47
CA TYR A 47 2.66 1.72 18.61
C TYR A 47 1.26 1.72 19.24
N ASP A 48 0.74 2.91 19.56
CA ASP A 48 -0.55 3.07 20.23
C ASP A 48 -1.67 2.51 19.35
N TYR A 49 -1.71 2.93 18.08
CA TYR A 49 -2.76 2.52 17.14
C TYR A 49 -2.71 1.01 16.84
N THR A 50 -1.52 0.45 16.61
CA THR A 50 -1.37 -0.99 16.38
C THR A 50 -1.76 -1.79 17.63
N SER A 51 -1.37 -1.34 18.82
CA SER A 51 -1.74 -1.99 20.08
C SER A 51 -3.24 -1.96 20.34
N GLU A 52 -3.97 -0.97 19.82
CA GLU A 52 -5.42 -0.83 19.97
C GLU A 52 -6.19 -1.53 18.85
N ALA A 53 -5.89 -1.21 17.59
CA ALA A 53 -6.75 -1.54 16.45
C ALA A 53 -6.34 -2.82 15.69
N TYR A 54 -5.11 -3.29 15.83
CA TYR A 54 -4.61 -4.43 15.09
C TYR A 54 -5.38 -5.71 15.39
N LEU A 55 -5.77 -6.45 14.34
CA LEU A 55 -6.58 -7.67 14.49
C LEU A 55 -5.91 -8.70 15.41
N TRP A 56 -4.61 -8.90 15.24
CA TRP A 56 -3.81 -9.87 16.02
C TRP A 56 -3.04 -9.20 17.18
N ARG A 57 -3.60 -8.14 17.79
CA ARG A 57 -2.96 -7.42 18.90
C ARG A 57 -2.51 -8.31 20.07
N SER A 58 -3.21 -9.40 20.31
CA SER A 58 -2.85 -10.37 21.35
C SER A 58 -1.53 -11.10 21.10
N HIS A 59 -1.00 -11.06 19.87
CA HIS A 59 0.28 -11.66 19.47
C HIS A 59 1.44 -10.65 19.49
N ILE A 60 1.17 -9.38 19.77
CA ILE A 60 2.23 -8.36 19.90
C ILE A 60 3.08 -8.69 21.13
N ASN A 61 4.39 -8.73 20.95
CA ASN A 61 5.32 -8.88 22.08
C ASN A 61 5.22 -7.64 23.01
N PRO A 62 4.78 -7.81 24.27
CA PRO A 62 4.60 -6.68 25.18
C PRO A 62 5.91 -6.00 25.62
N SER A 63 7.06 -6.60 25.32
CA SER A 63 8.38 -6.05 25.66
C SER A 63 8.95 -5.12 24.57
N ILE A 64 8.19 -4.84 23.49
CA ILE A 64 8.65 -3.92 22.44
C ILE A 64 8.72 -2.50 23.00
N ASP A 65 9.92 -1.91 22.98
CA ASP A 65 10.11 -0.49 23.19
C ASP A 65 10.01 0.24 21.84
N TYR A 66 8.95 1.01 21.65
CA TYR A 66 8.73 1.75 20.41
C TYR A 66 9.83 2.76 20.08
N LYS A 67 10.63 3.19 21.09
CA LYS A 67 11.75 4.11 20.88
C LYS A 67 12.93 3.44 20.20
N SER A 68 13.10 2.13 20.38
CA SER A 68 14.25 1.37 19.88
C SER A 68 14.20 1.08 18.38
N ALA A 69 13.04 1.14 17.76
CA ALA A 69 12.89 0.92 16.33
C ALA A 69 13.56 2.03 15.51
N ALA A 70 14.12 1.71 14.36
CA ALA A 70 14.77 2.68 13.48
C ALA A 70 13.75 3.65 12.84
N SER A 71 12.59 3.13 12.44
CA SER A 71 11.49 3.89 11.79
C SER A 71 10.12 3.44 12.30
N PRO A 72 9.03 4.19 11.99
CA PRO A 72 7.66 3.73 12.23
C PRO A 72 7.33 2.43 11.49
N GLN A 73 7.86 2.24 10.29
CA GLN A 73 7.70 1.04 9.47
C GLN A 73 8.38 -0.16 10.13
N ASP A 74 9.64 -0.01 10.58
CA ASP A 74 10.37 -1.06 11.29
C ASP A 74 9.65 -1.44 12.60
N LEU A 75 9.11 -0.45 13.32
CA LEU A 75 8.33 -0.70 14.52
C LEU A 75 7.11 -1.56 14.22
N PHE A 76 6.35 -1.23 13.16
CA PHE A 76 5.20 -2.03 12.77
C PHE A 76 5.61 -3.47 12.41
N GLU A 77 6.71 -3.64 11.67
CA GLU A 77 7.25 -4.96 11.34
C GLU A 77 7.66 -5.79 12.58
N MET A 78 8.11 -5.13 13.67
CA MET A 78 8.36 -5.80 14.96
C MET A 78 7.07 -6.22 15.66
N MET A 79 5.96 -5.50 15.43
CA MET A 79 4.65 -5.75 16.05
C MET A 79 3.79 -6.72 15.23
N ARG A 80 4.03 -6.83 13.93
CA ARG A 80 3.21 -7.58 12.98
C ARG A 80 3.26 -9.09 13.22
N TYR A 81 2.10 -9.74 13.27
CA TYR A 81 1.97 -11.21 13.34
C TYR A 81 2.11 -11.84 11.95
N ARG A 82 3.35 -12.07 11.53
CA ARG A 82 3.73 -12.47 10.16
C ARG A 82 3.17 -13.82 9.69
N GLU A 83 2.73 -14.69 10.61
CA GLU A 83 2.16 -15.98 10.25
C GLU A 83 0.86 -15.82 9.46
N LEU A 84 -0.02 -14.93 9.90
CA LEU A 84 -1.32 -14.68 9.28
C LEU A 84 -1.40 -13.36 8.52
N ASP A 85 -0.74 -12.32 9.02
CA ASP A 85 -0.76 -11.01 8.38
C ASP A 85 0.26 -10.91 7.24
N LYS A 86 -0.23 -10.83 6.02
CA LYS A 86 0.55 -10.69 4.79
C LYS A 86 0.39 -9.32 4.13
N TRP A 87 -0.55 -8.49 4.63
CA TRP A 87 -1.05 -7.33 3.89
C TRP A 87 -0.90 -6.01 4.62
N SER A 88 -0.82 -6.02 5.96
CA SER A 88 -0.72 -4.78 6.72
C SER A 88 0.67 -4.14 6.58
N TYR A 89 0.68 -2.84 6.43
CA TYR A 89 1.89 -2.03 6.33
C TYR A 89 1.64 -0.62 6.91
N VAL A 90 2.69 0.15 7.07
CA VAL A 90 2.67 1.56 7.45
C VAL A 90 3.26 2.40 6.33
N SER A 91 2.48 3.35 5.84
CA SER A 91 2.92 4.35 4.86
C SER A 91 3.31 5.65 5.56
N ASP A 92 4.27 6.36 5.00
CA ASP A 92 4.66 7.71 5.38
C ASP A 92 4.01 8.81 4.50
N ASN A 93 3.24 8.39 3.50
CA ASN A 93 2.56 9.28 2.56
C ASN A 93 1.04 9.02 2.51
N SER A 94 0.33 9.57 3.52
CA SER A 94 -1.12 9.39 3.63
C SER A 94 -1.90 9.96 2.44
N GLN A 95 -1.39 11.00 1.77
CA GLN A 95 -2.04 11.56 0.59
C GLN A 95 -1.97 10.58 -0.59
N GLN A 96 -0.81 10.00 -0.84
CA GLN A 96 -0.63 9.00 -1.89
C GLN A 96 -1.50 7.76 -1.64
N GLU A 97 -1.59 7.31 -0.38
CA GLU A 97 -2.48 6.22 0.00
C GLU A 97 -3.95 6.53 -0.28
N MET A 98 -4.42 7.72 0.12
CA MET A 98 -5.80 8.14 -0.14
C MET A 98 -6.09 8.24 -1.63
N GLU A 99 -5.17 8.80 -2.42
CA GLU A 99 -5.29 8.86 -3.88
C GLU A 99 -5.33 7.46 -4.49
N GLY A 100 -4.49 6.54 -4.00
CA GLY A 100 -4.49 5.13 -4.43
C GLY A 100 -5.81 4.42 -4.14
N PHE A 101 -6.45 4.66 -2.98
CA PHE A 101 -7.79 4.14 -2.68
C PHE A 101 -8.88 4.69 -3.60
N GLN A 102 -8.66 5.85 -4.20
CA GLN A 102 -9.54 6.46 -5.19
C GLN A 102 -9.19 6.07 -6.64
N GLY A 103 -8.18 5.21 -6.82
CA GLY A 103 -7.70 4.81 -8.15
C GLY A 103 -6.86 5.89 -8.85
N VAL A 104 -6.33 6.86 -8.11
CA VAL A 104 -5.48 7.91 -8.68
C VAL A 104 -4.03 7.63 -8.31
N SER A 105 -3.18 7.53 -9.32
CA SER A 105 -1.75 7.30 -9.15
C SER A 105 -0.91 8.10 -10.14
N THR A 106 0.38 8.28 -9.83
CA THR A 106 1.37 8.73 -10.82
C THR A 106 1.98 7.48 -11.43
N THR A 107 1.65 7.21 -12.69
CA THR A 107 1.85 5.92 -13.32
C THR A 107 2.22 6.04 -14.80
N PHE A 108 2.77 4.97 -15.36
CA PHE A 108 2.86 4.78 -16.81
C PHE A 108 1.56 4.21 -17.39
N GLY A 109 0.66 3.68 -16.55
CA GLY A 109 -0.65 3.18 -16.92
C GLY A 109 -0.66 1.79 -17.53
N TYR A 110 0.22 0.92 -17.06
CA TYR A 110 0.21 -0.51 -17.35
C TYR A 110 0.18 -1.35 -16.08
N SER A 111 -0.28 -2.58 -16.21
CA SER A 111 -0.10 -3.63 -15.21
C SER A 111 0.88 -4.67 -15.73
N LEU A 112 1.83 -5.08 -14.88
CA LEU A 112 2.91 -5.98 -15.26
C LEU A 112 2.89 -7.27 -14.42
N ALA A 113 3.19 -8.39 -15.06
CA ALA A 113 3.59 -9.62 -14.38
C ALA A 113 5.08 -9.84 -14.60
N PHE A 114 5.79 -10.28 -13.55
CA PHE A 114 7.22 -10.53 -13.61
C PHE A 114 7.52 -12.02 -13.65
N GLY A 115 8.56 -12.38 -14.38
CA GLY A 115 9.11 -13.71 -14.43
C GLY A 115 10.63 -13.70 -14.44
N THR A 116 11.22 -14.87 -14.23
CA THR A 116 12.66 -15.11 -14.32
C THR A 116 12.93 -16.27 -15.26
N PHE A 117 14.14 -16.36 -15.78
CA PHE A 117 14.54 -17.49 -16.61
C PHE A 117 15.07 -18.62 -15.72
N THR A 118 14.68 -19.87 -16.00
CA THR A 118 15.05 -21.04 -15.22
C THR A 118 16.58 -21.19 -15.02
N ASN A 119 17.35 -20.84 -16.04
CA ASN A 119 18.81 -20.91 -16.02
C ASN A 119 19.49 -19.59 -15.65
N MET A 120 18.73 -18.50 -15.45
CA MET A 120 19.20 -17.16 -15.06
C MET A 120 18.22 -16.54 -14.05
N PRO A 121 18.15 -17.02 -12.79
CA PRO A 121 17.14 -16.60 -11.83
C PRO A 121 17.24 -15.12 -11.40
N ASP A 122 18.39 -14.49 -11.62
CA ASP A 122 18.62 -13.08 -11.32
C ASP A 122 18.24 -12.15 -12.47
N VAL A 123 17.94 -12.70 -13.64
CA VAL A 123 17.49 -11.97 -14.83
C VAL A 123 15.96 -12.02 -14.88
N TYR A 124 15.36 -10.85 -14.86
CA TYR A 124 13.90 -10.69 -14.87
C TYR A 124 13.42 -10.32 -16.27
N PHE A 125 12.17 -10.62 -16.53
CA PHE A 125 11.38 -10.01 -17.59
C PHE A 125 10.03 -9.61 -17.05
N ALA A 126 9.39 -8.64 -17.69
CA ALA A 126 8.02 -8.28 -17.38
C ALA A 126 7.12 -8.50 -18.60
N VAL A 127 5.88 -8.88 -18.36
CA VAL A 127 4.84 -9.00 -19.38
C VAL A 127 3.74 -8.02 -19.10
N VAL A 128 3.35 -7.22 -20.08
CA VAL A 128 2.23 -6.31 -19.99
C VAL A 128 0.94 -7.13 -19.91
N MET A 129 0.24 -7.03 -18.79
CA MET A 129 -1.01 -7.75 -18.55
C MET A 129 -2.21 -7.01 -19.13
N PHE A 130 -2.21 -5.70 -19.02
CA PHE A 130 -3.14 -4.76 -19.66
C PHE A 130 -2.59 -3.34 -19.57
N VAL A 131 -3.20 -2.45 -20.32
CA VAL A 131 -2.87 -1.01 -20.37
C VAL A 131 -4.15 -0.23 -20.12
N TYR A 132 -4.07 0.84 -19.32
CA TYR A 132 -5.21 1.73 -19.08
C TYR A 132 -5.41 2.69 -20.25
N ASP A 133 -6.66 2.97 -20.58
CA ASP A 133 -7.02 3.92 -21.62
C ASP A 133 -6.49 5.34 -21.32
N GLY A 134 -5.99 6.00 -22.35
CA GLY A 134 -5.43 7.35 -22.26
C GLY A 134 -4.07 7.44 -21.54
N SER A 135 -3.50 6.32 -21.12
CA SER A 135 -2.22 6.28 -20.40
C SER A 135 -1.02 6.53 -21.29
N PRO A 136 0.15 6.91 -20.71
CA PRO A 136 1.41 6.98 -21.46
C PRO A 136 1.78 5.67 -22.14
N ALA A 137 1.53 4.52 -21.51
CA ALA A 137 1.79 3.21 -22.08
C ALA A 137 0.95 2.95 -23.34
N GLN A 138 -0.35 3.26 -23.28
CA GLN A 138 -1.22 3.14 -24.46
C GLN A 138 -0.79 4.09 -25.58
N GLN A 139 -0.50 5.36 -25.25
CA GLN A 139 -0.05 6.34 -26.24
C GLN A 139 1.27 5.96 -26.92
N ALA A 140 2.10 5.22 -26.21
CA ALA A 140 3.36 4.68 -26.73
C ALA A 140 3.19 3.36 -27.52
N GLY A 141 1.96 2.86 -27.64
CA GLY A 141 1.63 1.66 -28.42
C GLY A 141 1.88 0.35 -27.68
N LEU A 142 2.06 0.38 -26.36
CA LEU A 142 2.15 -0.86 -25.58
C LEU A 142 0.80 -1.55 -25.50
N GLU A 143 0.84 -2.88 -25.64
CA GLU A 143 -0.35 -3.73 -25.61
C GLU A 143 -0.16 -4.93 -24.68
N ARG A 144 -1.28 -5.58 -24.36
CA ARG A 144 -1.24 -6.84 -23.62
C ARG A 144 -0.41 -7.90 -24.34
N GLY A 145 0.55 -8.46 -23.62
CA GLY A 145 1.44 -9.51 -24.12
C GLY A 145 2.84 -9.01 -24.47
N ASP A 146 3.04 -7.69 -24.55
CA ASP A 146 4.38 -7.13 -24.75
C ASP A 146 5.32 -7.55 -23.62
N ILE A 147 6.54 -7.86 -23.99
CA ILE A 147 7.57 -8.33 -23.06
C ILE A 147 8.61 -7.24 -22.89
N ILE A 148 8.93 -6.90 -21.66
CA ILE A 148 9.96 -5.92 -21.29
C ILE A 148 11.17 -6.68 -20.75
N LEU A 149 12.33 -6.48 -21.35
CA LEU A 149 13.58 -7.15 -21.00
C LEU A 149 14.63 -6.23 -20.40
N THR A 150 14.62 -4.96 -20.80
CA THR A 150 15.60 -3.98 -20.31
C THR A 150 14.94 -2.70 -19.81
N LEU A 151 15.64 -2.03 -18.91
CA LEU A 151 15.28 -0.73 -18.38
C LEU A 151 16.50 0.19 -18.46
N ASP A 152 16.35 1.33 -19.16
CA ASP A 152 17.43 2.30 -19.39
C ASP A 152 18.73 1.63 -19.92
N GLY A 153 18.57 0.68 -20.82
CA GLY A 153 19.67 -0.08 -21.44
C GLY A 153 20.29 -1.17 -20.55
N SER A 154 19.76 -1.37 -19.34
CA SER A 154 20.21 -2.43 -18.43
C SER A 154 19.22 -3.58 -18.36
N THR A 155 19.69 -4.81 -18.29
CA THR A 155 18.83 -5.99 -18.09
C THR A 155 18.00 -5.86 -16.82
N LEU A 156 16.72 -6.26 -16.87
CA LEU A 156 15.87 -6.28 -15.70
C LEU A 156 16.37 -7.28 -14.65
N SER A 157 16.39 -6.87 -13.41
CA SER A 157 16.88 -7.63 -12.27
C SER A 157 16.16 -7.25 -10.98
N LYS A 158 16.44 -7.95 -9.89
CA LYS A 158 15.96 -7.60 -8.55
C LYS A 158 16.32 -6.16 -8.15
N GLY A 159 17.41 -5.59 -8.69
CA GLY A 159 17.91 -4.26 -8.32
C GLY A 159 17.19 -3.10 -9.01
N ASN A 160 16.50 -3.33 -10.13
CA ASN A 160 15.94 -2.23 -10.93
C ASN A 160 14.46 -2.41 -11.33
N TYR A 161 13.86 -3.60 -11.23
CA TYR A 161 12.50 -3.88 -11.74
C TYR A 161 11.42 -2.97 -11.13
N THR A 162 11.58 -2.51 -9.89
CA THR A 162 10.61 -1.64 -9.22
C THR A 162 10.51 -0.27 -9.87
N GLN A 163 11.56 0.18 -10.58
CA GLN A 163 11.54 1.46 -11.30
C GLN A 163 10.50 1.46 -12.43
N LEU A 164 10.08 0.29 -12.92
CA LEU A 164 8.96 0.18 -13.86
C LEU A 164 7.63 0.71 -13.28
N TYR A 165 7.52 0.85 -11.96
CA TYR A 165 6.34 1.43 -11.32
C TYR A 165 6.60 2.81 -10.68
N TYR A 166 7.82 3.04 -10.18
CA TYR A 166 8.07 4.18 -9.28
C TYR A 166 8.94 5.28 -9.89
N ALA A 167 9.57 5.05 -11.04
CA ALA A 167 10.33 6.10 -11.71
C ALA A 167 9.40 7.12 -12.39
N SER A 168 9.85 8.38 -12.47
CA SER A 168 9.12 9.41 -13.20
C SER A 168 9.25 9.27 -14.72
N LYS A 169 10.32 8.61 -15.20
CA LYS A 169 10.60 8.35 -16.60
C LYS A 169 11.43 7.09 -16.76
N VAL A 170 11.17 6.32 -17.81
CA VAL A 170 11.91 5.09 -18.15
C VAL A 170 12.07 4.96 -19.67
N ASN A 171 13.15 4.28 -20.10
CA ASN A 171 13.28 3.69 -21.43
C ASN A 171 13.25 2.17 -21.27
N ILE A 172 12.23 1.53 -21.80
CA ILE A 172 12.07 0.08 -21.75
C ILE A 172 12.48 -0.54 -23.09
N GLY A 173 13.24 -1.63 -23.06
CA GLY A 173 13.57 -2.43 -24.23
C GLY A 173 12.65 -3.63 -24.33
N LEU A 174 12.09 -3.84 -25.52
CA LEU A 174 11.09 -4.87 -25.77
C LEU A 174 11.72 -6.20 -26.18
N GLY A 175 11.00 -7.26 -25.90
CA GLY A 175 11.31 -8.62 -26.29
C GLY A 175 10.15 -9.30 -26.98
N GLU A 176 10.44 -10.40 -27.63
CA GLU A 176 9.44 -11.25 -28.25
C GLU A 176 9.65 -12.72 -27.85
N TYR A 177 8.56 -13.48 -27.82
CA TYR A 177 8.62 -14.91 -27.62
C TYR A 177 8.87 -15.62 -28.94
N THR A 178 9.85 -16.51 -28.95
CA THR A 178 10.21 -17.35 -30.10
C THR A 178 10.28 -18.83 -29.70
N GLU A 179 10.41 -19.75 -30.64
CA GLU A 179 10.63 -21.17 -30.35
C GLU A 179 11.87 -21.40 -29.48
N GLY A 180 12.89 -20.52 -29.58
CA GLY A 180 14.11 -20.57 -28.77
C GLY A 180 14.02 -19.89 -27.41
N GLY A 181 12.87 -19.33 -27.05
CA GLY A 181 12.66 -18.56 -25.83
C GLY A 181 12.40 -17.08 -26.10
N ILE A 182 12.60 -16.26 -25.07
CA ILE A 182 12.42 -14.81 -25.17
C ILE A 182 13.74 -14.16 -25.62
N ARG A 183 13.66 -13.27 -26.61
CA ARG A 183 14.80 -12.49 -27.12
C ARG A 183 14.48 -11.02 -27.25
N GLU A 184 15.50 -10.17 -27.24
CA GLU A 184 15.36 -8.73 -27.50
C GLU A 184 14.97 -8.48 -28.97
N THR A 185 14.03 -7.53 -29.19
CA THR A 185 13.66 -7.07 -30.54
C THR A 185 14.58 -5.96 -31.04
N GLY A 186 15.26 -5.26 -30.12
CA GLY A 186 15.98 -4.02 -30.39
C GLY A 186 15.10 -2.76 -30.34
N GLU A 187 13.80 -2.94 -30.17
CA GLU A 187 12.86 -1.83 -30.02
C GLU A 187 12.90 -1.27 -28.58
N THR A 188 12.78 0.05 -28.47
CA THR A 188 12.73 0.74 -27.18
C THR A 188 11.55 1.71 -27.13
N VAL A 189 10.93 1.82 -25.96
CA VAL A 189 9.80 2.71 -25.69
C VAL A 189 10.15 3.61 -24.53
N SER A 190 10.00 4.92 -24.73
CA SER A 190 10.20 5.94 -23.68
C SER A 190 8.87 6.30 -23.05
N LEU A 191 8.78 6.21 -21.72
CA LEU A 191 7.57 6.52 -20.96
C LEU A 191 7.88 7.60 -19.93
N THR A 192 6.93 8.52 -19.74
CA THR A 192 6.93 9.51 -18.66
C THR A 192 5.67 9.30 -17.84
N ALA A 193 5.81 9.10 -16.53
CA ALA A 193 4.68 8.88 -15.63
C ALA A 193 3.84 10.15 -15.52
N VAL A 194 2.52 9.99 -15.49
CA VAL A 194 1.55 11.06 -15.30
C VAL A 194 0.60 10.71 -14.16
N LYS A 195 0.09 11.73 -13.48
CA LYS A 195 -0.99 11.55 -12.52
C LYS A 195 -2.29 11.34 -13.27
N MET A 196 -2.93 10.20 -13.09
CA MET A 196 -4.18 9.84 -13.76
C MET A 196 -5.09 8.98 -12.87
N TYR A 197 -6.36 8.94 -13.21
CA TYR A 197 -7.30 7.94 -12.70
C TYR A 197 -7.13 6.66 -13.51
N GLU A 198 -6.86 5.56 -12.83
CA GLU A 198 -6.77 4.22 -13.39
C GLU A 198 -8.16 3.58 -13.36
N ASP A 199 -8.97 3.81 -14.42
CA ASP A 199 -10.33 3.29 -14.47
C ASP A 199 -10.33 1.76 -14.32
N PRO A 200 -10.89 1.21 -13.25
CA PRO A 200 -10.86 -0.23 -13.03
C PRO A 200 -11.76 -1.01 -13.99
N VAL A 201 -12.68 -0.38 -14.69
CA VAL A 201 -13.46 -0.98 -15.78
C VAL A 201 -12.60 -1.00 -17.05
N VAL A 202 -11.60 -1.88 -17.07
CA VAL A 202 -10.64 -1.96 -18.19
C VAL A 202 -11.31 -2.37 -19.50
N THR A 203 -12.28 -3.26 -19.43
CA THR A 203 -13.02 -3.71 -20.62
C THR A 203 -14.41 -4.22 -20.21
N SER A 204 -15.43 -3.79 -20.95
CA SER A 204 -16.76 -4.40 -20.92
C SER A 204 -17.23 -4.68 -22.35
N LYS A 205 -17.83 -5.83 -22.59
CA LYS A 205 -18.35 -6.21 -23.92
C LYS A 205 -19.42 -7.28 -23.81
N VAL A 206 -20.30 -7.35 -24.81
CA VAL A 206 -21.24 -8.44 -24.97
C VAL A 206 -20.72 -9.45 -25.98
N LEU A 207 -20.68 -10.70 -25.57
CA LEU A 207 -20.31 -11.84 -26.42
C LEU A 207 -21.55 -12.59 -26.82
N ASP A 208 -21.60 -13.09 -28.05
CA ASP A 208 -22.60 -14.06 -28.48
C ASP A 208 -21.96 -15.46 -28.46
N VAL A 209 -22.44 -16.30 -27.57
CA VAL A 209 -21.95 -17.66 -27.41
C VAL A 209 -23.11 -18.63 -27.71
N ASN A 210 -23.13 -19.17 -28.91
CA ASN A 210 -24.20 -20.09 -29.38
C ASN A 210 -25.60 -19.49 -29.22
N GLY A 211 -25.78 -18.19 -29.52
CA GLY A 211 -27.04 -17.48 -29.40
C GLY A 211 -27.40 -17.00 -28.00
N VAL A 212 -26.51 -17.20 -27.02
CA VAL A 212 -26.68 -16.66 -25.68
C VAL A 212 -25.81 -15.40 -25.54
N LYS A 213 -26.42 -14.30 -25.12
CA LYS A 213 -25.70 -13.04 -24.81
C LYS A 213 -25.01 -13.16 -23.48
N VAL A 214 -23.69 -13.08 -23.50
CA VAL A 214 -22.81 -13.15 -22.30
C VAL A 214 -22.13 -11.81 -22.14
N GLY A 215 -22.32 -11.14 -20.99
CA GLY A 215 -21.57 -9.96 -20.60
C GLY A 215 -20.19 -10.37 -20.12
N TYR A 216 -19.15 -9.71 -20.63
CA TYR A 216 -17.80 -9.83 -20.11
C TYR A 216 -17.40 -8.51 -19.49
N LEU A 217 -17.01 -8.54 -18.20
CA LEU A 217 -16.51 -7.39 -17.48
C LEU A 217 -15.13 -7.73 -16.89
N PHE A 218 -14.09 -7.05 -17.36
CA PHE A 218 -12.77 -7.06 -16.72
C PHE A 218 -12.69 -5.87 -15.78
N TYR A 219 -12.60 -6.15 -14.47
CA TYR A 219 -12.64 -5.17 -13.42
C TYR A 219 -11.37 -5.27 -12.54
N ALA A 220 -10.45 -4.30 -12.68
CA ALA A 220 -9.08 -4.38 -12.20
C ALA A 220 -8.83 -3.80 -10.80
N GLY A 221 -9.84 -3.21 -10.15
CA GLY A 221 -9.69 -2.64 -8.79
C GLY A 221 -11.02 -2.26 -8.18
N PHE A 222 -11.15 -2.30 -6.86
CA PHE A 222 -12.38 -1.92 -6.15
C PHE A 222 -12.31 -0.46 -5.70
N TYR A 223 -12.65 0.47 -6.61
CA TYR A 223 -12.72 1.90 -6.34
C TYR A 223 -14.15 2.37 -6.28
N GLU A 224 -14.51 3.16 -5.25
CA GLU A 224 -15.86 3.68 -5.07
C GLU A 224 -16.25 4.63 -6.20
N GLU A 225 -15.29 5.38 -6.74
CA GLU A 225 -15.42 6.28 -7.87
C GLU A 225 -15.92 5.57 -9.15
N SER A 226 -15.71 4.26 -9.26
CA SER A 226 -16.15 3.45 -10.41
C SER A 226 -17.63 3.02 -10.35
N HIS A 227 -18.35 3.27 -9.24
CA HIS A 227 -19.73 2.81 -9.07
C HIS A 227 -20.65 3.32 -10.19
N GLY A 228 -20.50 4.59 -10.62
CA GLY A 228 -21.26 5.13 -11.75
C GLY A 228 -21.01 4.36 -13.05
N LYS A 229 -19.74 4.06 -13.32
CA LYS A 229 -19.33 3.31 -14.52
C LYS A 229 -19.85 1.87 -14.50
N LEU A 230 -19.86 1.23 -13.34
CA LEU A 230 -20.46 -0.10 -13.18
C LEU A 230 -21.95 -0.08 -13.51
N VAL A 231 -22.70 0.93 -13.04
CA VAL A 231 -24.13 1.08 -13.38
C VAL A 231 -24.32 1.23 -14.89
N GLU A 232 -23.51 2.03 -15.57
CA GLU A 232 -23.57 2.16 -17.04
C GLU A 232 -23.36 0.80 -17.71
N VAL A 233 -22.32 0.06 -17.37
CA VAL A 233 -22.01 -1.27 -17.93
C VAL A 233 -23.17 -2.25 -17.74
N PHE A 234 -23.73 -2.35 -16.53
CA PHE A 234 -24.85 -3.26 -16.27
C PHE A 234 -26.16 -2.81 -16.93
N THR A 235 -26.35 -1.50 -17.13
CA THR A 235 -27.47 -0.95 -17.91
C THR A 235 -27.35 -1.36 -19.38
N ASP A 236 -26.16 -1.25 -19.95
CA ASP A 236 -25.88 -1.68 -21.32
C ASP A 236 -26.06 -3.19 -21.48
N PHE A 237 -25.59 -4.00 -20.54
CA PHE A 237 -25.79 -5.45 -20.53
C PHE A 237 -27.29 -5.80 -20.48
N GLN A 238 -28.05 -5.08 -19.68
CA GLN A 238 -29.52 -5.27 -19.64
C GLN A 238 -30.19 -4.91 -20.95
N ALA A 239 -29.82 -3.77 -21.55
CA ALA A 239 -30.37 -3.32 -22.83
C ALA A 239 -30.04 -4.30 -23.95
N GLU A 240 -28.85 -4.88 -23.98
CA GLU A 240 -28.42 -5.90 -24.92
C GLU A 240 -29.05 -7.29 -24.67
N GLY A 241 -29.77 -7.47 -23.57
CA GLY A 241 -30.40 -8.73 -23.20
C GLY A 241 -29.42 -9.80 -22.70
N VAL A 242 -28.32 -9.40 -22.09
CA VAL A 242 -27.36 -10.31 -21.46
C VAL A 242 -28.05 -11.22 -20.45
N LYS A 243 -27.70 -12.51 -20.46
CA LYS A 243 -28.24 -13.54 -19.55
C LYS A 243 -27.19 -14.14 -18.63
N GLU A 244 -25.95 -14.14 -19.06
CA GLU A 244 -24.83 -14.72 -18.36
C GLU A 244 -23.71 -13.68 -18.19
N LEU A 245 -22.92 -13.76 -17.12
CA LEU A 245 -21.83 -12.83 -16.84
C LEU A 245 -20.51 -13.58 -16.64
N ILE A 246 -19.48 -13.12 -17.32
CA ILE A 246 -18.10 -13.42 -17.00
C ILE A 246 -17.51 -12.18 -16.31
N LEU A 247 -17.31 -12.27 -15.00
CA LEU A 247 -16.64 -11.26 -14.21
C LEU A 247 -15.17 -11.66 -14.07
N ASP A 248 -14.28 -10.90 -14.70
CA ASP A 248 -12.83 -11.15 -14.68
C ASP A 248 -12.15 -10.27 -13.62
N LEU A 249 -11.76 -10.89 -12.52
CA LEU A 249 -11.06 -10.27 -11.39
C LEU A 249 -9.59 -10.74 -11.26
N ARG A 250 -9.04 -11.41 -12.27
CA ARG A 250 -7.71 -12.04 -12.20
C ARG A 250 -6.59 -11.06 -11.83
N TYR A 251 -6.74 -9.80 -12.17
CA TYR A 251 -5.76 -8.75 -11.91
C TYR A 251 -6.24 -7.71 -10.89
N ASN A 252 -7.33 -8.00 -10.18
CA ASN A 252 -7.88 -7.12 -9.15
C ASN A 252 -7.18 -7.38 -7.82
N PRO A 253 -6.37 -6.45 -7.29
CA PRO A 253 -5.66 -6.63 -6.02
C PRO A 253 -6.52 -6.35 -4.80
N GLY A 254 -7.76 -5.86 -4.98
CA GLY A 254 -8.63 -5.41 -3.90
C GLY A 254 -8.99 -3.93 -4.02
N GLY A 255 -9.13 -3.25 -2.89
CA GLY A 255 -9.48 -1.83 -2.78
C GLY A 255 -10.51 -1.58 -1.68
N ASN A 256 -11.47 -0.69 -1.93
CA ASN A 256 -12.52 -0.34 -0.98
C ASN A 256 -13.47 -1.52 -0.70
N ALA A 257 -13.61 -1.89 0.57
CA ALA A 257 -14.43 -3.03 1.02
C ALA A 257 -15.93 -2.89 0.73
N ASN A 258 -16.43 -1.67 0.48
CA ASN A 258 -17.84 -1.44 0.13
C ASN A 258 -18.13 -1.72 -1.35
N THR A 259 -17.12 -1.73 -2.20
CA THR A 259 -17.29 -1.91 -3.66
C THR A 259 -17.64 -3.35 -4.06
N PRO A 260 -17.05 -4.43 -3.49
CA PRO A 260 -17.45 -5.79 -3.82
C PRO A 260 -18.93 -6.10 -3.57
N PRO A 261 -19.55 -5.78 -2.40
CA PRO A 261 -20.99 -5.99 -2.21
C PRO A 261 -21.84 -5.10 -3.14
N TYR A 262 -21.40 -3.87 -3.41
CA TYR A 262 -22.06 -3.00 -4.39
C TYR A 262 -22.08 -3.66 -5.78
N LEU A 263 -20.91 -4.08 -6.29
CA LEU A 263 -20.80 -4.79 -7.56
C LEU A 263 -21.68 -6.05 -7.58
N ALA A 264 -21.61 -6.88 -6.52
CA ALA A 264 -22.42 -8.09 -6.43
C ALA A 264 -23.92 -7.78 -6.50
N SER A 265 -24.38 -6.67 -5.94
CA SER A 265 -25.78 -6.27 -5.96
C SER A 265 -26.32 -5.98 -7.37
N LEU A 266 -25.44 -5.64 -8.34
CA LEU A 266 -25.82 -5.33 -9.72
C LEU A 266 -26.19 -6.59 -10.53
N PHE A 267 -25.73 -7.78 -10.13
CA PHE A 267 -26.01 -9.03 -10.84
C PHE A 267 -26.59 -10.13 -9.96
N ALA A 268 -26.62 -9.95 -8.64
CA ALA A 268 -27.22 -10.92 -7.74
C ALA A 268 -28.73 -11.07 -7.98
N PRO A 269 -29.33 -12.24 -7.69
CA PRO A 269 -30.77 -12.42 -7.77
C PRO A 269 -31.51 -11.38 -6.94
N ARG A 270 -32.56 -10.79 -7.52
CA ARG A 270 -33.29 -9.66 -6.94
C ARG A 270 -33.83 -9.93 -5.50
N ASN A 271 -34.21 -11.18 -5.22
CA ASN A 271 -34.67 -11.58 -3.88
C ASN A 271 -33.55 -11.51 -2.86
N VAL A 272 -32.31 -11.92 -3.22
CA VAL A 272 -31.13 -11.86 -2.35
C VAL A 272 -30.82 -10.42 -1.95
N VAL A 273 -30.83 -9.51 -2.93
CA VAL A 273 -30.60 -8.07 -2.70
C VAL A 273 -31.72 -7.45 -1.84
N LYS A 274 -33.00 -7.77 -2.14
CA LYS A 274 -34.14 -7.26 -1.37
C LYS A 274 -34.16 -7.74 0.07
N GLU A 275 -33.76 -8.98 0.30
CA GLU A 275 -33.68 -9.58 1.65
C GLU A 275 -32.46 -9.08 2.43
N ARG A 276 -31.58 -8.29 1.80
CA ARG A 276 -30.33 -7.78 2.38
C ARG A 276 -29.50 -8.90 3.03
N LYS A 277 -29.33 -10.01 2.29
CA LYS A 277 -28.51 -11.12 2.79
C LYS A 277 -27.08 -10.66 2.98
N VAL A 278 -26.48 -11.08 4.08
CA VAL A 278 -25.08 -10.76 4.43
C VAL A 278 -24.16 -11.26 3.32
N PHE A 279 -23.37 -10.37 2.74
CA PHE A 279 -22.34 -10.68 1.75
C PHE A 279 -21.02 -11.03 2.42
N LEU A 280 -20.62 -10.24 3.44
CA LEU A 280 -19.44 -10.48 4.24
C LEU A 280 -19.63 -9.98 5.67
N THR A 281 -18.86 -10.52 6.59
CA THR A 281 -18.81 -10.09 7.99
C THR A 281 -17.40 -9.62 8.31
N GLN A 282 -17.28 -8.42 8.87
CA GLN A 282 -16.00 -7.90 9.34
C GLN A 282 -15.65 -8.52 10.68
N THR A 283 -14.40 -8.97 10.82
CA THR A 283 -13.84 -9.47 12.07
C THR A 283 -12.92 -8.42 12.67
N TRP A 284 -13.13 -8.12 13.94
CA TRP A 284 -12.33 -7.17 14.70
C TRP A 284 -11.52 -7.90 15.77
N ASN A 285 -10.55 -7.21 16.38
CA ASN A 285 -9.82 -7.76 17.52
C ASN A 285 -10.71 -7.89 18.78
N ASP A 286 -10.18 -8.55 19.81
CA ASP A 286 -10.86 -8.83 21.07
C ASP A 286 -11.38 -7.58 21.78
N LEU A 287 -10.65 -6.46 21.67
CA LEU A 287 -11.04 -5.18 22.29
C LEU A 287 -12.29 -4.60 21.62
N TYR A 288 -12.31 -4.53 20.30
CA TYR A 288 -13.44 -4.00 19.53
C TYR A 288 -14.64 -4.94 19.58
N MET A 289 -14.43 -6.27 19.51
CA MET A 289 -15.53 -7.24 19.69
C MET A 289 -16.21 -7.08 21.06
N LYS A 290 -15.43 -6.88 22.11
CA LYS A 290 -15.97 -6.58 23.44
C LYS A 290 -16.73 -5.25 23.47
N TYR A 291 -16.21 -4.22 22.83
CA TYR A 291 -16.87 -2.91 22.73
C TYR A 291 -18.23 -3.03 22.02
N PHE A 292 -18.29 -3.66 20.85
CA PHE A 292 -19.56 -3.88 20.13
C PHE A 292 -20.57 -4.68 20.98
N SER A 293 -20.13 -5.76 21.59
CA SER A 293 -20.99 -6.55 22.49
C SER A 293 -21.58 -5.74 23.65
N GLN A 294 -20.78 -4.85 24.26
CA GLN A 294 -21.25 -3.96 25.35
C GLN A 294 -22.24 -2.90 24.88
N LYS A 295 -22.13 -2.48 23.63
CA LYS A 295 -23.05 -1.51 23.02
C LYS A 295 -24.31 -2.15 22.45
N GLY A 296 -24.38 -3.48 22.38
CA GLY A 296 -25.43 -4.19 21.67
C GLY A 296 -25.39 -3.98 20.16
N GLU A 297 -24.20 -3.65 19.63
CA GLU A 297 -23.93 -3.46 18.22
C GLU A 297 -23.32 -4.73 17.66
N GLU A 298 -23.68 -5.13 16.44
CA GLU A 298 -22.99 -6.19 15.74
C GLU A 298 -21.82 -5.59 14.92
N PRO A 299 -20.68 -6.33 14.78
CA PRO A 299 -19.65 -5.94 13.83
C PRO A 299 -20.28 -5.79 12.44
N GLY A 300 -19.87 -4.75 11.69
CA GLY A 300 -20.50 -4.41 10.42
C GLY A 300 -20.69 -5.60 9.50
N HIS A 301 -21.92 -5.80 9.05
CA HIS A 301 -22.27 -6.70 7.97
C HIS A 301 -22.44 -5.85 6.70
N LEU A 302 -21.73 -6.22 5.62
CA LEU A 302 -21.86 -5.64 4.29
C LEU A 302 -22.58 -6.60 3.36
#